data_eb9bb570570b617fd7fbf054bea2fd18
#
_entry.id   eb9bb570570b617fd7fbf054bea2fd18
#
_cell.length_a   1.000
_cell.length_b   1.000
_cell.length_c   1.000
_cell.angle_alpha   90.00
_cell.angle_beta   90.00
_cell.angle_gamma   90.00
#
_symmetry.space_group_name_H-M   'P 1'
#
loop_
_entity.id
_entity.type
_entity.pdbx_description
1 polymer ?
#
loop_
_entity_poly.entity_id
_entity_poly.type
_entity_poly.pdbx_seq_one_letter_code
_entity_poly.pdbx_strand_id
1 'polypeptide(L)'
;MAERILNGGKVVKVEELKLDSDDSYINVIRFGVGSKAMIIISGISLTGLEGQGEAVAQAYRIFAEKYTVYLFERKKKLKYGYNTEDMAEDIYNAMKKLCIKSACVYGVSQGGMIAQMLAVKHPETVEKLVLCSTMCRPTNTV
;
A
#
# COMPACT_ATOMS: atom_id res chain seq x y z
N MET A 1 14.66 13.70 4.02
CA MET A 1 13.23 14.08 4.06
C MET A 1 13.01 15.18 3.02
N ALA A 2 12.20 14.92 2.03
CA ALA A 2 11.85 15.93 1.05
C ALA A 2 10.51 16.57 1.45
N GLU A 3 10.49 17.87 1.64
CA GLU A 3 9.27 18.65 1.78
C GLU A 3 8.83 19.12 0.38
N ARG A 4 7.62 18.81 -0.04
CA ARG A 4 7.06 19.28 -1.30
C ARG A 4 5.71 19.92 -1.16
N ILE A 5 5.52 20.97 -1.96
CA ILE A 5 4.23 21.66 -2.13
C ILE A 5 3.38 20.82 -3.09
N LEU A 6 2.31 20.24 -2.57
CA LEU A 6 1.25 19.64 -3.38
C LEU A 6 0.07 20.62 -3.46
N ASN A 7 -0.68 20.60 -4.55
CA ASN A 7 -1.81 21.47 -4.90
C ASN A 7 -2.36 22.36 -3.75
N GLY A 8 -2.38 23.68 -3.96
CA GLY A 8 -2.91 24.65 -2.98
C GLY A 8 -1.92 25.21 -1.96
N GLY A 9 -0.61 25.03 -2.14
CA GLY A 9 0.42 25.64 -1.28
C GLY A 9 0.67 24.91 0.05
N LYS A 10 0.08 23.75 0.29
CA LYS A 10 0.37 22.95 1.48
C LYS A 10 1.62 22.09 1.25
N VAL A 11 2.57 22.19 2.17
CA VAL A 11 3.74 21.31 2.22
C VAL A 11 3.32 19.94 2.75
N VAL A 12 3.55 18.91 1.96
CA VAL A 12 3.31 17.52 2.36
C VAL A 12 4.65 16.84 2.52
N LYS A 13 4.89 16.32 3.71
CA LYS A 13 6.07 15.53 4.02
C LYS A 13 5.94 14.17 3.38
N VAL A 14 7.00 13.73 2.69
CA VAL A 14 7.11 12.39 2.12
C VAL A 14 8.15 11.60 2.91
N GLU A 15 7.77 10.42 3.38
CA GLU A 15 8.62 9.55 4.18
C GLU A 15 8.74 8.19 3.52
N GLU A 16 9.95 7.68 3.44
CA GLU A 16 10.23 6.30 3.06
C GLU A 16 10.57 5.50 4.32
N LEU A 17 9.76 4.50 4.62
CA LEU A 17 9.86 3.69 5.81
C LEU A 17 10.27 2.26 5.44
N LYS A 18 11.08 1.63 6.28
CA LYS A 18 11.36 0.19 6.22
C LYS A 18 10.77 -0.47 7.46
N LEU A 19 9.83 -1.38 7.23
CA LEU A 19 9.19 -2.15 8.30
C LEU A 19 9.76 -3.55 8.31
N ASP A 20 10.40 -3.94 9.39
CA ASP A 20 10.91 -5.29 9.56
C ASP A 20 9.77 -6.31 9.50
N SER A 21 10.01 -7.41 8.82
CA SER A 21 9.07 -8.52 8.65
C SER A 21 9.83 -9.84 8.63
N ASP A 22 9.87 -10.54 9.76
CA ASP A 22 10.66 -11.74 10.02
C ASP A 22 12.15 -11.55 9.64
N ASP A 23 12.62 -12.28 8.62
CA ASP A 23 13.98 -12.22 8.09
C ASP A 23 14.14 -11.23 6.90
N SER A 24 13.18 -10.33 6.74
CA SER A 24 13.06 -9.40 5.61
C SER A 24 12.47 -8.06 6.04
N TYR A 25 12.08 -7.23 5.09
CA TYR A 25 11.40 -5.96 5.34
C TYR A 25 10.43 -5.61 4.21
N ILE A 26 9.54 -4.67 4.52
CA ILE A 26 8.61 -4.06 3.58
C ILE A 26 8.92 -2.57 3.51
N ASN A 27 9.12 -2.04 2.30
CA ASN A 27 9.20 -0.60 2.11
C ASN A 27 7.80 0.00 2.05
N VAL A 28 7.65 1.15 2.69
CA VAL A 28 6.40 1.91 2.70
C VAL A 28 6.70 3.37 2.40
N ILE A 29 5.99 3.95 1.45
CA ILE A 29 6.01 5.38 1.22
C ILE A 29 4.78 5.98 1.91
N ARG A 30 5.02 6.92 2.83
CA ARG A 30 3.98 7.64 3.56
C ARG A 30 3.98 9.11 3.15
N PHE A 31 2.79 9.65 2.87
CA PHE A 31 2.58 11.07 2.61
C PHE A 31 1.13 11.48 2.87
N GLY A 32 0.87 12.78 2.78
CA GLY A 32 -0.48 13.31 3.01
C GLY A 32 -0.70 13.82 4.42
N VAL A 33 -1.77 14.60 4.61
CA VAL A 33 -2.06 15.32 5.86
C VAL A 33 -3.46 15.02 6.41
N GLY A 34 -4.20 14.15 5.76
CA GLY A 34 -5.55 13.78 6.20
C GLY A 34 -5.55 12.88 7.43
N SER A 35 -6.64 12.93 8.19
CA SER A 35 -6.80 12.14 9.42
C SER A 35 -7.15 10.67 9.16
N LYS A 36 -7.66 10.36 7.97
CA LYS A 36 -8.00 8.98 7.57
C LYS A 36 -6.83 8.31 6.88
N ALA A 37 -6.64 7.03 7.14
CA ALA A 37 -5.63 6.25 6.45
C ALA A 37 -6.15 5.76 5.09
N MET A 38 -5.25 5.81 4.09
CA MET A 38 -5.43 5.15 2.80
C MET A 38 -4.25 4.25 2.53
N ILE A 39 -4.51 3.00 2.21
CA ILE A 39 -3.49 2.03 1.83
C ILE A 39 -3.57 1.80 0.33
N ILE A 40 -2.45 1.96 -0.34
CA ILE A 40 -2.29 1.63 -1.76
C ILE A 40 -1.41 0.38 -1.86
N ILE A 41 -1.96 -0.63 -2.50
CA ILE A 41 -1.25 -1.88 -2.80
C ILE A 41 -1.05 -1.91 -4.32
N SER A 42 0.19 -1.65 -4.75
CA SER A 42 0.55 -1.57 -6.17
C SER A 42 0.51 -2.95 -6.84
N GLY A 43 0.52 -2.96 -8.15
CA GLY A 43 0.76 -4.16 -8.96
C GLY A 43 2.20 -4.67 -8.83
N ILE A 44 2.53 -5.67 -9.63
CA ILE A 44 3.91 -6.15 -9.76
C ILE A 44 4.77 -5.03 -10.33
N SER A 45 5.87 -4.73 -9.66
CA SER A 45 6.89 -3.80 -10.16
C SER A 45 8.24 -4.49 -10.22
N LEU A 46 8.96 -4.25 -11.30
CA LEU A 46 10.34 -4.73 -11.47
C LEU A 46 11.34 -3.79 -10.78
N THR A 47 10.93 -2.55 -10.51
CA THR A 47 11.71 -1.56 -9.77
C THR A 47 11.16 -1.42 -8.36
N GLY A 48 12.04 -1.39 -7.35
CA GLY A 48 11.64 -1.16 -5.97
C GLY A 48 11.11 0.26 -5.75
N LEU A 49 10.54 0.51 -4.57
CA LEU A 49 10.05 1.83 -4.17
C LEU A 49 11.15 2.74 -3.59
N GLU A 50 12.34 2.24 -3.33
CA GLU A 50 13.44 3.02 -2.77
C GLU A 50 13.78 4.22 -3.66
N GLY A 51 13.81 5.42 -3.08
CA GLY A 51 14.03 6.67 -3.79
C GLY A 51 12.86 7.14 -4.67
N GLN A 52 11.70 6.47 -4.63
CA GLN A 52 10.53 6.80 -5.44
C GLN A 52 9.49 7.63 -4.69
N GLY A 53 9.76 8.00 -3.44
CA GLY A 53 8.79 8.65 -2.56
C GLY A 53 8.12 9.86 -3.17
N GLU A 54 8.89 10.75 -3.79
CA GLU A 54 8.36 11.96 -4.42
C GLU A 54 7.50 11.66 -5.66
N ALA A 55 7.95 10.75 -6.52
CA ALA A 55 7.21 10.38 -7.72
C ALA A 55 5.87 9.73 -7.36
N VAL A 56 5.86 8.87 -6.34
CA VAL A 56 4.64 8.25 -5.79
C VAL A 56 3.71 9.29 -5.19
N ALA A 57 4.22 10.19 -4.35
CA ALA A 57 3.41 11.26 -3.75
C ALA A 57 2.80 12.17 -4.83
N GLN A 58 3.52 12.45 -5.90
CA GLN A 58 3.02 13.23 -7.02
C GLN A 58 1.94 12.48 -7.81
N ALA A 59 2.12 11.18 -8.06
CA ALA A 59 1.15 10.35 -8.79
C ALA A 59 -0.19 10.25 -8.05
N TYR A 60 -0.15 10.13 -6.74
CA TYR A 60 -1.34 9.97 -5.88
C TYR A 60 -1.71 11.22 -5.09
N ARG A 61 -1.24 12.40 -5.51
CA ARG A 61 -1.43 13.68 -4.80
C ARG A 61 -2.90 14.03 -4.52
N ILE A 62 -3.82 13.57 -5.36
CA ILE A 62 -5.26 13.82 -5.20
C ILE A 62 -5.81 13.30 -3.88
N PHE A 63 -5.16 12.32 -3.26
CA PHE A 63 -5.56 11.74 -1.99
C PHE A 63 -4.94 12.43 -0.78
N ALA A 64 -3.84 13.18 -0.99
CA ALA A 64 -2.97 13.67 0.08
C ALA A 64 -3.63 14.69 1.03
N GLU A 65 -4.68 15.37 0.62
CA GLU A 65 -5.41 16.32 1.48
C GLU A 65 -6.38 15.61 2.44
N LYS A 66 -7.03 14.54 1.98
CA LYS A 66 -8.07 13.83 2.74
C LYS A 66 -7.53 12.65 3.54
N TYR A 67 -6.40 12.10 3.11
CA TYR A 67 -5.82 10.90 3.68
C TYR A 67 -4.36 11.10 4.06
N THR A 68 -3.93 10.36 5.09
CA THR A 68 -2.54 9.93 5.19
C THR A 68 -2.41 8.66 4.36
N VAL A 69 -1.64 8.74 3.30
CA VAL A 69 -1.49 7.68 2.30
C VAL A 69 -0.27 6.84 2.61
N TYR A 70 -0.43 5.53 2.54
CA TYR A 70 0.63 4.54 2.71
C TYR A 70 0.65 3.64 1.48
N LEU A 71 1.71 3.72 0.68
CA LEU A 71 1.93 2.79 -0.43
C LEU A 71 2.88 1.70 0.04
N PHE A 72 2.39 0.46 0.04
CA PHE A 72 3.13 -0.71 0.48
C PHE A 72 3.77 -1.44 -0.70
N GLU A 73 5.05 -1.72 -0.57
CA GLU A 73 5.76 -2.65 -1.43
C GLU A 73 5.57 -4.10 -0.96
N ARG A 74 5.97 -5.06 -1.76
CA ARG A 74 6.05 -6.46 -1.36
C ARG A 74 7.25 -6.68 -0.44
N LYS A 75 7.14 -7.68 0.43
CA LYS A 75 8.26 -8.18 1.22
C LYS A 75 9.43 -8.53 0.31
N LYS A 76 10.65 -8.14 0.68
CA LYS A 76 11.83 -8.29 -0.20
C LYS A 76 12.27 -9.73 -0.40
N LYS A 77 12.14 -10.58 0.62
CA LYS A 77 12.42 -12.00 0.52
C LYS A 77 11.13 -12.79 0.57
N LEU A 78 10.83 -13.48 -0.51
CA LEU A 78 9.65 -14.35 -0.60
C LEU A 78 10.10 -15.81 -0.42
N LYS A 79 9.34 -16.57 0.37
CA LYS A 79 9.54 -18.01 0.53
C LYS A 79 8.91 -18.76 -0.65
N TYR A 80 9.37 -19.96 -0.92
CA TYR A 80 8.72 -20.83 -1.90
C TYR A 80 7.25 -21.07 -1.52
N GLY A 81 6.34 -21.00 -2.49
CA GLY A 81 4.91 -21.16 -2.26
C GLY A 81 4.19 -19.92 -1.71
N TYR A 82 4.90 -18.78 -1.59
CA TYR A 82 4.33 -17.53 -1.11
C TYR A 82 3.25 -17.02 -2.05
N ASN A 83 2.07 -16.80 -1.52
CA ASN A 83 0.86 -16.51 -2.28
C ASN A 83 0.20 -15.18 -1.85
N THR A 84 -0.96 -14.86 -2.44
CA THR A 84 -1.68 -13.61 -2.14
C THR A 84 -2.24 -13.55 -0.73
N GLU A 85 -2.51 -14.70 -0.09
CA GLU A 85 -2.92 -14.74 1.32
C GLU A 85 -1.79 -14.33 2.24
N ASP A 86 -0.58 -14.86 1.99
CA ASP A 86 0.62 -14.50 2.74
C ASP A 86 0.94 -13.01 2.58
N MET A 87 0.78 -12.48 1.34
CA MET A 87 0.97 -11.05 1.06
C MET A 87 -0.06 -10.17 1.80
N ALA A 88 -1.29 -10.63 1.93
CA ALA A 88 -2.32 -9.92 2.69
C ALA A 88 -2.01 -9.93 4.19
N GLU A 89 -1.50 -11.03 4.74
CA GLU A 89 -1.04 -11.09 6.13
C GLU A 89 0.14 -10.15 6.38
N ASP A 90 1.07 -10.02 5.44
CA ASP A 90 2.16 -9.05 5.55
C ASP A 90 1.64 -7.61 5.62
N ILE A 91 0.66 -7.25 4.77
CA ILE A 91 0.02 -5.93 4.81
C ILE A 91 -0.69 -5.71 6.16
N TYR A 92 -1.45 -6.69 6.63
CA TYR A 92 -2.13 -6.64 7.92
C TYR A 92 -1.14 -6.42 9.08
N ASN A 93 -0.04 -7.16 9.08
CA ASN A 93 1.00 -7.01 10.10
C ASN A 93 1.71 -5.65 10.01
N ALA A 94 1.95 -5.14 8.80
CA ALA A 94 2.49 -3.80 8.60
C ALA A 94 1.51 -2.70 9.07
N MET A 95 0.20 -2.86 8.84
CA MET A 95 -0.82 -1.96 9.39
C MET A 95 -0.76 -1.90 10.92
N LYS A 96 -0.65 -3.06 11.58
CA LYS A 96 -0.52 -3.12 13.05
C LYS A 96 0.72 -2.38 13.54
N LYS A 97 1.87 -2.57 12.89
CA LYS A 97 3.12 -1.86 13.24
C LYS A 97 3.02 -0.35 13.09
N LEU A 98 2.24 0.11 12.12
CA LEU A 98 1.97 1.53 11.89
C LEU A 98 0.79 2.06 12.71
N CYS A 99 0.20 1.25 13.60
CA CYS A 99 -0.99 1.58 14.39
C CYS A 99 -2.20 2.00 13.53
N ILE A 100 -2.30 1.47 12.32
CA ILE A 100 -3.44 1.69 11.42
C ILE A 100 -4.51 0.65 11.74
N LYS A 101 -5.60 1.07 12.37
CA LYS A 101 -6.71 0.17 12.75
C LYS A 101 -7.58 -0.20 11.54
N SER A 102 -7.91 0.79 10.72
CA SER A 102 -8.69 0.61 9.51
C SER A 102 -8.30 1.65 8.45
N ALA A 103 -8.55 1.36 7.20
CA ALA A 103 -8.18 2.22 6.09
C ALA A 103 -9.10 2.07 4.87
N CYS A 104 -9.11 3.07 4.02
CA CYS A 104 -9.52 2.89 2.63
C CYS A 104 -8.41 2.15 1.90
N VAL A 105 -8.71 0.99 1.30
CA VAL A 105 -7.72 0.15 0.61
C VAL A 105 -7.92 0.27 -0.90
N TYR A 106 -6.87 0.66 -1.61
CA TYR A 106 -6.83 0.79 -3.06
C TYR A 106 -5.84 -0.22 -3.63
N GLY A 107 -6.33 -1.21 -4.34
CA GLY A 107 -5.52 -2.28 -4.92
C GLY A 107 -5.51 -2.26 -6.44
N VAL A 108 -4.31 -2.31 -7.05
CA VAL A 108 -4.11 -2.29 -8.50
C VAL A 108 -3.51 -3.62 -8.95
N SER A 109 -4.09 -4.24 -9.98
CA SER A 109 -3.58 -5.48 -10.59
C SER A 109 -3.39 -6.57 -9.51
N GLN A 110 -2.21 -7.15 -9.32
CA GLN A 110 -1.92 -8.10 -8.24
C GLN A 110 -2.22 -7.49 -6.86
N GLY A 111 -1.98 -6.18 -6.67
CA GLY A 111 -2.33 -5.47 -5.44
C GLY A 111 -3.83 -5.51 -5.14
N GLY A 112 -4.67 -5.56 -6.18
CA GLY A 112 -6.10 -5.75 -6.04
C GLY A 112 -6.48 -7.16 -5.57
N MET A 113 -5.76 -8.19 -5.98
CA MET A 113 -5.95 -9.57 -5.47
C MET A 113 -5.59 -9.64 -3.98
N ILE A 114 -4.51 -8.99 -3.58
CA ILE A 114 -4.08 -8.90 -2.17
C ILE A 114 -5.10 -8.11 -1.35
N ALA A 115 -5.58 -6.98 -1.88
CA ALA A 115 -6.59 -6.14 -1.23
C ALA A 115 -7.91 -6.89 -0.98
N GLN A 116 -8.35 -7.71 -1.95
CA GLN A 116 -9.51 -8.60 -1.77
C GLN A 116 -9.26 -9.62 -0.66
N MET A 117 -8.08 -10.24 -0.63
CA MET A 117 -7.73 -11.22 0.40
C MET A 117 -7.65 -10.57 1.79
N LEU A 118 -7.09 -9.35 1.88
CA LEU A 118 -7.10 -8.56 3.12
C LEU A 118 -8.54 -8.31 3.60
N ALA A 119 -9.43 -7.90 2.71
CA ALA A 119 -10.83 -7.63 3.05
C ALA A 119 -11.60 -8.89 3.48
N VAL A 120 -11.25 -10.06 2.95
CA VAL A 120 -11.86 -11.35 3.34
C VAL A 120 -11.35 -11.81 4.69
N LYS A 121 -10.05 -11.72 4.94
CA LYS A 121 -9.41 -12.26 6.16
C LYS A 121 -9.50 -11.29 7.36
N HIS A 122 -9.44 -9.99 7.10
CA HIS A 122 -9.42 -8.92 8.09
C HIS A 122 -10.42 -7.81 7.74
N PRO A 123 -11.73 -8.12 7.63
CA PRO A 123 -12.75 -7.17 7.17
C PRO A 123 -12.83 -5.92 8.05
N GLU A 124 -12.49 -6.03 9.33
CA GLU A 124 -12.46 -4.91 10.27
C GLU A 124 -11.42 -3.83 9.93
N THR A 125 -10.41 -4.18 9.12
CA THR A 125 -9.35 -3.25 8.72
C THR A 125 -9.65 -2.50 7.43
N VAL A 126 -10.71 -2.87 6.71
CA VAL A 126 -11.04 -2.31 5.40
C VAL A 126 -12.33 -1.52 5.46
N GLU A 127 -12.24 -0.18 5.56
CA GLU A 127 -13.41 0.70 5.55
C GLU A 127 -14.05 0.80 4.15
N LYS A 128 -13.20 0.88 3.12
CA LYS A 128 -13.58 0.93 1.71
C LYS A 128 -12.57 0.17 0.89
N LEU A 129 -13.04 -0.56 -0.09
CA LEU A 129 -12.20 -1.30 -1.03
C LEU A 129 -12.38 -0.73 -2.44
N VAL A 130 -11.28 -0.29 -3.03
CA VAL A 130 -11.22 0.18 -4.42
C VAL A 130 -10.32 -0.77 -5.20
N LEU A 131 -10.85 -1.36 -6.24
CA LEU A 131 -10.16 -2.33 -7.09
C LEU A 131 -9.99 -1.77 -8.50
N CYS A 132 -8.76 -1.76 -8.99
CA CYS A 132 -8.42 -1.23 -10.29
C CYS A 132 -7.65 -2.28 -11.10
N SER A 133 -8.15 -2.58 -12.31
CA SER A 133 -7.48 -3.50 -13.26
C SER A 133 -7.02 -4.81 -12.63
N THR A 134 -7.92 -5.47 -11.91
CA THR A 134 -7.63 -6.68 -11.12
C THR A 134 -8.67 -7.78 -11.33
N MET A 135 -8.43 -8.93 -10.75
CA MET A 135 -9.32 -10.10 -10.79
C MET A 135 -9.34 -10.78 -9.41
N CYS A 136 -10.36 -11.59 -9.14
CA CYS A 136 -10.42 -12.38 -7.91
C CYS A 136 -9.54 -13.63 -7.98
N ARG A 137 -9.42 -14.23 -9.17
CA ARG A 137 -8.52 -15.36 -9.45
C ARG A 137 -8.20 -15.42 -10.95
N PRO A 138 -7.03 -15.95 -11.32
CA PRO A 138 -6.74 -16.26 -12.72
C PRO A 138 -7.74 -17.29 -13.25
N THR A 139 -8.20 -17.13 -14.47
CA THR A 139 -8.98 -18.13 -15.21
C THR A 139 -8.16 -18.62 -16.39
N ASN A 140 -8.31 -19.91 -16.73
CA ASN A 140 -7.62 -20.49 -17.90
C ASN A 140 -8.31 -20.12 -19.24
N THR A 141 -9.21 -19.15 -19.22
CA THR A 141 -9.87 -18.66 -20.43
C THR A 141 -8.97 -17.63 -21.08
N VAL A 142 -8.23 -18.07 -22.07
CA VAL A 142 -7.52 -17.22 -23.02
C VAL A 142 -8.37 -17.16 -24.29
#